data_f5ac19aa089c9e0e24a4eaf21fa7948b
#
_entry.id   f5ac19aa089c9e0e24a4eaf21fa7948b
#
_cell.length_a   1.000
_cell.length_b   1.000
_cell.length_c   1.000
_cell.angle_alpha   90.00
_cell.angle_beta   90.00
_cell.angle_gamma   90.00
#
_symmetry.space_group_name_H-M   'P 1'
#
loop_
_entity.id
_entity.type
_entity.pdbx_description
1 polymer ?
#
loop_
_entity_poly.entity_id
_entity_poly.type
_entity_poly.pdbx_seq_one_letter_code
_entity_poly.pdbx_strand_id
1 'polypeptide(L)'
;KTRLLVLINPNNPTGSFVEKKDIDFLADGLKKYPHVTILSDEIYSRQIFDNKEMPSFFHYPELRERLIVLEGWSKAYSMTGWRLGWSFWPQHLIEHVNKLLINSVSCVNAAAQFAGIAALDGPDDSINAMMEKFTQRRDLIYKGLNDLPGVECSLPGGAFYAFPKVIGTGMNGAEFARKAMHEAGVAI
;
A
#
# COMPACT_ATOMS: atom_id res chain seq x y z
N LYS A 1 -3.50 18.45 -18.35
CA LYS A 1 -4.63 17.50 -18.46
C LYS A 1 -4.20 16.18 -17.85
N THR A 2 -4.93 15.66 -16.86
CA THR A 2 -4.63 14.41 -16.16
C THR A 2 -4.73 13.23 -17.11
N ARG A 3 -3.73 12.35 -17.12
CA ARG A 3 -3.67 11.13 -17.95
C ARG A 3 -3.59 9.85 -17.09
N LEU A 4 -3.13 9.97 -15.87
CA LEU A 4 -2.96 8.88 -14.94
C LEU A 4 -3.45 9.30 -13.55
N LEU A 5 -4.28 8.48 -12.94
CA LEU A 5 -4.62 8.51 -11.53
C LEU A 5 -3.83 7.40 -10.85
N VAL A 6 -3.07 7.75 -9.83
CA VAL A 6 -2.38 6.77 -8.96
C VAL A 6 -3.07 6.77 -7.61
N LEU A 7 -3.54 5.62 -7.19
CA LEU A 7 -4.09 5.39 -5.85
C LEU A 7 -3.28 4.29 -5.17
N ILE A 8 -2.78 4.59 -3.98
CA ILE A 8 -2.11 3.61 -3.09
C ILE A 8 -3.04 3.39 -1.91
N ASN A 9 -3.62 2.19 -1.80
CA ASN A 9 -4.58 1.89 -0.74
C ASN A 9 -4.39 0.46 -0.20
N PRO A 10 -4.13 0.29 1.09
CA PRO A 10 -3.76 1.29 2.10
C PRO A 10 -2.53 2.11 1.75
N ASN A 11 -2.45 3.36 2.22
CA ASN A 11 -1.49 4.33 1.73
C ASN A 11 -0.12 4.25 2.43
N ASN A 12 0.93 4.30 1.62
CA ASN A 12 2.29 4.60 2.02
C ASN A 12 2.59 6.06 1.59
N PRO A 13 2.97 6.99 2.50
CA PRO A 13 3.45 6.74 3.87
C PRO A 13 2.44 7.00 4.99
N THR A 14 1.19 7.36 4.69
CA THR A 14 0.29 7.92 5.68
C THR A 14 -0.43 6.89 6.57
N GLY A 15 -0.46 5.61 6.16
CA GLY A 15 -1.28 4.60 6.83
C GLY A 15 -2.78 4.79 6.65
N SER A 16 -3.20 5.77 5.83
CA SER A 16 -4.62 6.02 5.57
C SER A 16 -5.24 4.89 4.73
N PHE A 17 -6.54 4.71 4.93
CA PHE A 17 -7.33 3.72 4.21
C PHE A 17 -8.52 4.41 3.54
N VAL A 18 -8.64 4.24 2.23
CA VAL A 18 -9.77 4.74 1.45
C VAL A 18 -10.89 3.72 1.53
N GLU A 19 -12.04 4.12 2.01
CA GLU A 19 -13.18 3.22 2.21
C GLU A 19 -13.95 2.95 0.90
N LYS A 20 -14.75 1.89 0.92
CA LYS A 20 -15.54 1.49 -0.25
C LYS A 20 -16.38 2.62 -0.83
N LYS A 21 -17.04 3.42 0.00
CA LYS A 21 -17.86 4.57 -0.44
C LYS A 21 -17.08 5.60 -1.25
N ASP A 22 -15.80 5.80 -0.89
CA ASP A 22 -14.93 6.76 -1.58
C ASP A 22 -14.42 6.17 -2.90
N ILE A 23 -14.16 4.86 -2.95
CA ILE A 23 -13.85 4.14 -4.19
C ILE A 23 -15.06 4.14 -5.13
N ASP A 24 -16.27 3.89 -4.64
CA ASP A 24 -17.51 3.99 -5.41
C ASP A 24 -17.64 5.39 -6.05
N PHE A 25 -17.43 6.44 -5.25
CA PHE A 25 -17.48 7.82 -5.72
C PHE A 25 -16.41 8.11 -6.78
N LEU A 26 -15.18 7.64 -6.58
CA LEU A 26 -14.10 7.78 -7.56
C LEU A 26 -14.41 7.03 -8.85
N ALA A 27 -14.90 5.79 -8.75
CA ALA A 27 -15.25 4.96 -9.91
C ALA A 27 -16.32 5.63 -10.77
N ASP A 28 -17.37 6.17 -10.14
CA ASP A 28 -18.43 6.91 -10.83
C ASP A 28 -17.90 8.22 -11.47
N GLY A 29 -17.07 8.95 -10.77
CA GLY A 29 -16.43 10.16 -11.29
C GLY A 29 -15.55 9.87 -12.51
N LEU A 30 -14.80 8.77 -12.48
CA LEU A 30 -13.90 8.35 -13.55
C LEU A 30 -14.63 7.96 -14.84
N LYS A 31 -15.89 7.57 -14.81
CA LYS A 31 -16.70 7.33 -16.01
C LYS A 31 -16.74 8.53 -16.95
N LYS A 32 -16.66 9.75 -16.41
CA LYS A 32 -16.64 11.01 -17.17
C LYS A 32 -15.30 11.31 -17.82
N TYR A 33 -14.25 10.57 -17.46
CA TYR A 33 -12.87 10.79 -17.91
C TYR A 33 -12.26 9.51 -18.50
N PRO A 34 -12.78 8.98 -19.63
CA PRO A 34 -12.36 7.68 -20.19
C PRO A 34 -10.89 7.64 -20.64
N HIS A 35 -10.27 8.81 -20.81
CA HIS A 35 -8.86 8.95 -21.20
C HIS A 35 -7.88 8.85 -20.01
N VAL A 36 -8.38 8.74 -18.77
CA VAL A 36 -7.54 8.61 -17.58
C VAL A 36 -7.31 7.15 -17.27
N THR A 37 -6.06 6.73 -17.28
CA THR A 37 -5.61 5.41 -16.82
C THR A 37 -5.59 5.41 -15.29
N ILE A 38 -5.92 4.28 -14.68
CA ILE A 38 -5.93 4.10 -13.23
C ILE A 38 -4.80 3.12 -12.88
N LEU A 39 -3.93 3.52 -11.96
CA LEU A 39 -2.95 2.64 -11.33
C LEU A 39 -3.33 2.51 -9.85
N SER A 40 -3.77 1.32 -9.46
CA SER A 40 -4.10 0.97 -8.08
C SER A 40 -2.95 0.15 -7.49
N ASP A 41 -2.23 0.72 -6.54
CA ASP A 41 -1.20 0.01 -5.79
C ASP A 41 -1.85 -0.56 -4.52
N GLU A 42 -2.05 -1.88 -4.54
CA GLU A 42 -2.77 -2.63 -3.51
C GLU A 42 -1.82 -3.51 -2.68
N ILE A 43 -0.50 -3.22 -2.71
CA ILE A 43 0.53 -4.03 -2.04
C ILE A 43 0.27 -4.27 -0.54
N TYR A 44 -0.56 -3.44 0.10
CA TYR A 44 -0.98 -3.56 1.50
C TYR A 44 -2.40 -4.12 1.65
N SER A 45 -2.99 -4.71 0.62
CA SER A 45 -4.38 -5.19 0.58
C SER A 45 -4.77 -6.12 1.74
N ARG A 46 -3.81 -6.91 2.24
CA ARG A 46 -4.00 -7.80 3.40
C ARG A 46 -3.52 -7.21 4.73
N GLN A 47 -3.10 -5.96 4.75
CA GLN A 47 -2.67 -5.23 5.94
C GLN A 47 -3.66 -4.10 6.25
N ILE A 48 -4.89 -4.48 6.54
CA ILE A 48 -6.03 -3.60 6.84
C ILE A 48 -6.47 -3.87 8.27
N PHE A 49 -6.68 -2.81 9.04
CA PHE A 49 -7.09 -2.91 10.42
C PHE A 49 -8.61 -2.92 10.58
N ASP A 50 -9.05 -3.30 11.77
CA ASP A 50 -10.43 -3.19 12.24
C ASP A 50 -11.43 -4.01 11.40
N ASN A 51 -10.99 -5.18 10.88
CA ASN A 51 -11.78 -6.11 10.07
C ASN A 51 -12.47 -5.48 8.85
N LYS A 52 -11.88 -4.43 8.28
CA LYS A 52 -12.36 -3.81 7.05
C LYS A 52 -11.96 -4.65 5.84
N GLU A 53 -12.78 -4.62 4.80
CA GLU A 53 -12.50 -5.27 3.52
C GLU A 53 -11.79 -4.31 2.56
N MET A 54 -10.88 -4.85 1.73
CA MET A 54 -10.18 -4.09 0.70
C MET A 54 -11.12 -3.69 -0.44
N PRO A 55 -11.38 -2.41 -0.66
CA PRO A 55 -12.18 -1.94 -1.77
C PRO A 55 -11.32 -1.77 -3.02
N SER A 56 -11.18 -2.82 -3.81
CA SER A 56 -10.38 -2.78 -5.04
C SER A 56 -11.17 -2.24 -6.24
N PHE A 57 -10.48 -1.53 -7.14
CA PHE A 57 -11.02 -1.16 -8.45
C PHE A 57 -11.32 -2.37 -9.36
N PHE A 58 -10.85 -3.55 -9.03
CA PHE A 58 -11.23 -4.79 -9.72
C PHE A 58 -12.74 -5.07 -9.70
N HIS A 59 -13.45 -4.54 -8.72
CA HIS A 59 -14.90 -4.71 -8.59
C HIS A 59 -15.72 -3.87 -9.61
N TYR A 60 -15.05 -3.06 -10.45
CA TYR A 60 -15.69 -2.18 -11.44
C TYR A 60 -15.29 -2.61 -12.86
N PRO A 61 -16.07 -3.54 -13.48
CA PRO A 61 -15.75 -4.11 -14.80
C PRO A 61 -15.54 -3.05 -15.89
N GLU A 62 -16.26 -1.94 -15.82
CA GLU A 62 -16.21 -0.84 -16.77
C GLU A 62 -14.88 -0.05 -16.75
N LEU A 63 -14.07 -0.24 -15.71
CA LEU A 63 -12.76 0.41 -15.60
C LEU A 63 -11.60 -0.47 -16.06
N ARG A 64 -11.82 -1.79 -16.25
CA ARG A 64 -10.74 -2.79 -16.47
C ARG A 64 -9.88 -2.52 -17.68
N GLU A 65 -10.44 -1.96 -18.75
CA GLU A 65 -9.68 -1.64 -19.99
C GLU A 65 -8.64 -0.53 -19.81
N ARG A 66 -8.60 0.09 -18.63
CA ARG A 66 -7.67 1.17 -18.28
C ARG A 66 -7.20 1.10 -16.83
N LEU A 67 -7.39 -0.05 -16.20
CA LEU A 67 -6.97 -0.33 -14.83
C LEU A 67 -5.67 -1.13 -14.82
N ILE A 68 -4.71 -0.63 -14.07
CA ILE A 68 -3.47 -1.33 -13.71
C ILE A 68 -3.54 -1.57 -12.21
N VAL A 69 -3.34 -2.81 -11.77
CA VAL A 69 -3.26 -3.14 -10.33
C VAL A 69 -1.90 -3.71 -10.03
N LEU A 70 -1.28 -3.21 -8.97
CA LEU A 70 0.00 -3.71 -8.45
C LEU A 70 -0.26 -4.41 -7.12
N GLU A 71 0.30 -5.60 -6.98
CA GLU A 71 0.19 -6.42 -5.78
C GLU A 71 1.46 -7.29 -5.62
N GLY A 72 1.62 -7.97 -4.48
CA GLY A 72 2.74 -8.87 -4.32
C GLY A 72 2.88 -9.47 -2.93
N TRP A 73 3.87 -10.33 -2.79
CA TRP A 73 4.11 -11.10 -1.58
C TRP A 73 4.91 -10.35 -0.52
N SER A 74 5.58 -9.26 -0.91
CA SER A 74 6.54 -8.56 -0.04
C SER A 74 5.96 -8.17 1.32
N LYS A 75 4.72 -7.73 1.37
CA LYS A 75 4.10 -7.15 2.58
C LYS A 75 3.20 -8.17 3.28
N ALA A 76 2.20 -8.68 2.58
CA ALA A 76 1.24 -9.62 3.14
C ALA A 76 1.89 -10.91 3.68
N TYR A 77 2.91 -11.41 2.98
CA TYR A 77 3.59 -12.66 3.32
C TYR A 77 4.98 -12.45 3.95
N SER A 78 5.35 -11.22 4.29
CA SER A 78 6.69 -10.88 4.83
C SER A 78 7.85 -11.35 3.94
N MET A 79 7.63 -11.38 2.61
CA MET A 79 8.57 -11.90 1.61
C MET A 79 9.33 -10.78 0.88
N THR A 80 9.78 -9.76 1.58
CA THR A 80 10.46 -8.59 0.97
C THR A 80 11.73 -8.96 0.22
N GLY A 81 12.52 -9.89 0.76
CA GLY A 81 13.78 -10.38 0.18
C GLY A 81 13.60 -11.30 -1.03
N TRP A 82 12.42 -11.87 -1.23
CA TRP A 82 12.14 -12.78 -2.34
C TRP A 82 11.93 -12.06 -3.68
N ARG A 83 11.70 -10.74 -3.66
CA ARG A 83 11.54 -9.89 -4.84
C ARG A 83 10.45 -10.40 -5.79
N LEU A 84 9.29 -10.74 -5.24
CA LEU A 84 8.16 -11.32 -5.95
C LEU A 84 6.95 -10.40 -5.87
N GLY A 85 6.40 -10.06 -7.02
CA GLY A 85 5.19 -9.26 -7.17
C GLY A 85 4.46 -9.66 -8.45
N TRP A 86 3.24 -9.21 -8.58
CA TRP A 86 2.43 -9.38 -9.78
C TRP A 86 1.66 -8.09 -10.08
N SER A 87 1.22 -7.99 -11.31
CA SER A 87 0.41 -6.85 -11.73
C SER A 87 -0.62 -7.28 -12.77
N PHE A 88 -1.79 -6.67 -12.69
CA PHE A 88 -2.81 -6.77 -13.72
C PHE A 88 -2.68 -5.59 -14.68
N TRP A 89 -2.85 -5.87 -15.97
CA TRP A 89 -2.75 -4.87 -17.02
C TRP A 89 -3.89 -5.01 -18.02
N PRO A 90 -4.37 -3.90 -18.61
CA PRO A 90 -5.25 -3.95 -19.79
C PRO A 90 -4.62 -4.76 -20.91
N GLN A 91 -5.44 -5.57 -21.60
CA GLN A 91 -4.95 -6.50 -22.64
C GLN A 91 -4.07 -5.84 -23.71
N HIS A 92 -4.41 -4.63 -24.13
CA HIS A 92 -3.67 -3.89 -25.16
C HIS A 92 -2.27 -3.43 -24.72
N LEU A 93 -1.96 -3.46 -23.43
CA LEU A 93 -0.65 -3.10 -22.88
C LEU A 93 0.26 -4.30 -22.60
N ILE A 94 -0.28 -5.52 -22.55
CA ILE A 94 0.45 -6.74 -22.13
C ILE A 94 1.73 -6.94 -22.95
N GLU A 95 1.67 -6.82 -24.27
CA GLU A 95 2.84 -7.02 -25.15
C GLU A 95 3.95 -6.01 -24.81
N HIS A 96 3.60 -4.74 -24.61
CA HIS A 96 4.55 -3.68 -24.28
C HIS A 96 5.18 -3.89 -22.91
N VAL A 97 4.38 -4.29 -21.93
CA VAL A 97 4.85 -4.58 -20.56
C VAL A 97 5.80 -5.78 -20.56
N ASN A 98 5.44 -6.87 -21.24
CA ASN A 98 6.31 -8.04 -21.37
C ASN A 98 7.65 -7.69 -22.02
N LYS A 99 7.64 -6.87 -23.07
CA LYS A 99 8.87 -6.41 -23.72
C LYS A 99 9.76 -5.59 -22.78
N LEU A 100 9.16 -4.72 -21.96
CA LEU A 100 9.89 -3.97 -20.93
C LEU A 100 10.46 -4.89 -19.86
N LEU A 101 9.67 -5.83 -19.34
CA LEU A 101 10.11 -6.76 -18.30
C LEU A 101 11.28 -7.65 -18.77
N ILE A 102 11.19 -8.22 -19.97
CA ILE A 102 12.27 -9.03 -20.53
C ILE A 102 13.57 -8.24 -20.62
N ASN A 103 13.51 -6.97 -21.03
CA ASN A 103 14.70 -6.14 -21.22
C ASN A 103 15.19 -5.42 -19.93
N SER A 104 14.42 -5.41 -18.86
CA SER A 104 14.80 -4.77 -17.60
C SER A 104 15.18 -5.75 -16.50
N VAL A 105 14.40 -6.81 -16.32
CA VAL A 105 14.56 -7.77 -15.19
C VAL A 105 14.70 -9.22 -15.65
N SER A 106 14.58 -9.49 -16.95
CA SER A 106 14.58 -10.82 -17.60
C SER A 106 13.43 -11.71 -17.09
N CYS A 107 13.58 -12.34 -15.94
CA CYS A 107 12.53 -13.16 -15.33
C CYS A 107 12.66 -13.15 -13.80
N VAL A 108 11.57 -13.53 -13.15
CA VAL A 108 11.56 -13.78 -11.70
C VAL A 108 12.30 -15.08 -11.39
N ASN A 109 13.06 -15.09 -10.30
CA ASN A 109 13.76 -16.29 -9.84
C ASN A 109 12.80 -17.48 -9.68
N ALA A 110 13.14 -18.65 -10.25
CA ALA A 110 12.27 -19.81 -10.25
C ALA A 110 11.89 -20.30 -8.85
N ALA A 111 12.85 -20.35 -7.91
CA ALA A 111 12.56 -20.75 -6.54
C ALA A 111 11.56 -19.77 -5.87
N ALA A 112 11.68 -18.47 -6.16
CA ALA A 112 10.73 -17.47 -5.65
C ALA A 112 9.31 -17.69 -6.20
N GLN A 113 9.17 -18.11 -7.46
CA GLN A 113 7.84 -18.41 -8.03
C GLN A 113 7.17 -19.58 -7.31
N PHE A 114 7.89 -20.68 -7.05
CA PHE A 114 7.36 -21.81 -6.28
C PHE A 114 7.03 -21.41 -4.83
N ALA A 115 7.86 -20.58 -4.20
CA ALA A 115 7.56 -20.04 -2.88
C ALA A 115 6.29 -19.16 -2.89
N GLY A 116 6.07 -18.37 -3.95
CA GLY A 116 4.88 -17.57 -4.12
C GLY A 116 3.60 -18.43 -4.25
N ILE A 117 3.67 -19.53 -5.01
CA ILE A 117 2.56 -20.48 -5.12
C ILE A 117 2.26 -21.09 -3.74
N ALA A 118 3.28 -21.60 -3.05
CA ALA A 118 3.10 -22.16 -1.72
C ALA A 118 2.52 -21.17 -0.70
N ALA A 119 2.86 -19.89 -0.83
CA ALA A 119 2.30 -18.84 0.04
C ALA A 119 0.81 -18.57 -0.26
N LEU A 120 0.39 -18.66 -1.53
CA LEU A 120 -1.02 -18.47 -1.92
C LEU A 120 -1.89 -19.67 -1.56
N ASP A 121 -1.35 -20.89 -1.71
CA ASP A 121 -2.07 -22.14 -1.43
C ASP A 121 -2.04 -22.51 0.07
N GLY A 122 -1.17 -21.85 0.83
CA GLY A 122 -0.99 -22.09 2.26
C GLY A 122 -2.08 -21.46 3.14
N PRO A 123 -2.10 -21.83 4.43
CA PRO A 123 -3.05 -21.24 5.38
C PRO A 123 -2.70 -19.79 5.70
N ASP A 124 -3.71 -19.01 6.06
CA ASP A 124 -3.56 -17.58 6.43
C ASP A 124 -3.09 -17.37 7.88
N ASP A 125 -2.80 -18.41 8.64
CA ASP A 125 -2.46 -18.35 10.07
C ASP A 125 -1.29 -17.38 10.36
N SER A 126 -0.25 -17.43 9.53
CA SER A 126 0.91 -16.54 9.67
C SER A 126 0.58 -15.09 9.39
N ILE A 127 -0.31 -14.82 8.42
CA ILE A 127 -0.78 -13.46 8.08
C ILE A 127 -1.64 -12.94 9.23
N ASN A 128 -2.55 -13.76 9.74
CA ASN A 128 -3.42 -13.39 10.85
C ASN A 128 -2.61 -13.07 12.12
N ALA A 129 -1.65 -13.93 12.47
CA ALA A 129 -0.75 -13.69 13.60
C ALA A 129 0.11 -12.42 13.42
N MET A 130 0.57 -12.13 12.21
CA MET A 130 1.26 -10.89 11.88
C MET A 130 0.34 -9.67 12.08
N MET A 131 -0.91 -9.76 11.59
CA MET A 131 -1.87 -8.66 11.71
C MET A 131 -2.27 -8.38 13.15
N GLU A 132 -2.39 -9.38 14.01
CA GLU A 132 -2.58 -9.18 15.44
C GLU A 132 -1.44 -8.35 16.05
N LYS A 133 -0.18 -8.66 15.70
CA LYS A 133 0.98 -7.89 16.16
C LYS A 133 1.01 -6.48 15.61
N PHE A 134 0.66 -6.29 14.35
CA PHE A 134 0.56 -4.95 13.76
C PHE A 134 -0.54 -4.12 14.41
N THR A 135 -1.68 -4.71 14.74
CA THR A 135 -2.75 -4.01 15.48
C THR A 135 -2.25 -3.53 16.85
N GLN A 136 -1.60 -4.41 17.61
CA GLN A 136 -1.02 -4.04 18.91
C GLN A 136 0.01 -2.89 18.79
N ARG A 137 0.88 -2.97 17.76
CA ARG A 137 1.91 -1.94 17.50
C ARG A 137 1.29 -0.64 17.03
N ARG A 138 0.26 -0.69 16.16
CA ARG A 138 -0.49 0.49 15.73
C ARG A 138 -1.07 1.23 16.92
N ASP A 139 -1.77 0.53 17.78
CA ASP A 139 -2.45 1.13 18.92
C ASP A 139 -1.44 1.74 19.92
N LEU A 140 -0.31 1.05 20.13
CA LEU A 140 0.77 1.55 20.97
C LEU A 140 1.39 2.83 20.41
N ILE A 141 1.78 2.84 19.12
CA ILE A 141 2.42 4.00 18.49
C ILE A 141 1.45 5.17 18.36
N TYR A 142 0.19 4.90 17.98
CA TYR A 142 -0.85 5.90 17.87
C TYR A 142 -1.06 6.62 19.21
N LYS A 143 -1.21 5.86 20.28
CA LYS A 143 -1.35 6.44 21.62
C LYS A 143 -0.09 7.22 22.02
N GLY A 144 1.10 6.61 21.89
CA GLY A 144 2.34 7.23 22.28
C GLY A 144 2.63 8.53 21.54
N LEU A 145 2.34 8.60 20.24
CA LEU A 145 2.52 9.83 19.47
C LEU A 145 1.56 10.94 19.90
N ASN A 146 0.28 10.61 20.15
CA ASN A 146 -0.70 11.62 20.56
C ASN A 146 -0.55 12.05 22.03
N ASP A 147 0.20 11.32 22.84
CA ASP A 147 0.56 11.72 24.22
C ASP A 147 1.72 12.75 24.21
N LEU A 148 2.41 12.95 23.07
CA LEU A 148 3.53 13.91 22.96
C LEU A 148 3.02 15.33 22.70
N PRO A 149 3.55 16.35 23.42
CA PRO A 149 3.20 17.74 23.18
C PRO A 149 3.54 18.18 21.75
N GLY A 150 2.57 18.76 21.05
CA GLY A 150 2.77 19.32 19.71
C GLY A 150 2.81 18.29 18.58
N VAL A 151 2.49 17.04 18.86
CA VAL A 151 2.39 15.95 17.89
C VAL A 151 0.93 15.49 17.77
N GLU A 152 0.46 15.31 16.55
CA GLU A 152 -0.86 14.78 16.23
C GLU A 152 -0.71 13.63 15.22
N CYS A 153 -1.29 12.49 15.49
CA CYS A 153 -1.31 11.36 14.56
C CYS A 153 -2.74 10.86 14.35
N SER A 154 -3.13 10.69 13.11
CA SER A 154 -4.39 10.00 12.77
C SER A 154 -4.23 8.49 12.99
N LEU A 155 -5.29 7.80 13.41
CA LEU A 155 -5.27 6.35 13.55
C LEU A 155 -5.05 5.71 12.16
N PRO A 156 -3.98 4.93 11.97
CA PRO A 156 -3.77 4.24 10.71
C PRO A 156 -4.87 3.22 10.42
N GLY A 157 -5.41 3.25 9.21
CA GLY A 157 -6.44 2.31 8.74
C GLY A 157 -5.88 1.08 8.06
N GLY A 158 -4.59 1.10 7.66
CA GLY A 158 -3.90 -0.02 7.02
C GLY A 158 -2.41 0.22 6.87
N ALA A 159 -1.73 -0.70 6.20
CA ALA A 159 -0.27 -0.79 6.10
C ALA A 159 0.41 -0.86 7.48
N PHE A 160 1.66 -0.42 7.60
CA PHE A 160 2.40 -0.41 8.87
C PHE A 160 3.08 0.93 9.13
N TYR A 161 2.43 2.02 8.71
CA TYR A 161 2.93 3.38 8.87
C TYR A 161 2.08 4.17 9.84
N ALA A 162 2.73 4.99 10.67
CA ALA A 162 2.13 6.09 11.39
C ALA A 162 2.76 7.39 10.89
N PHE A 163 1.95 8.37 10.51
CA PHE A 163 2.42 9.61 9.88
C PHE A 163 2.01 10.82 10.74
N PRO A 164 2.82 11.16 11.76
CA PRO A 164 2.48 12.23 12.69
C PRO A 164 2.68 13.61 12.06
N LYS A 165 1.81 14.53 12.42
CA LYS A 165 1.94 15.95 12.20
C LYS A 165 2.72 16.55 13.39
N VAL A 166 3.87 17.14 13.13
CA VAL A 166 4.79 17.62 14.19
C VAL A 166 4.89 19.15 14.29
N ILE A 167 4.07 19.89 13.52
CA ILE A 167 4.17 21.34 13.45
C ILE A 167 3.94 22.04 14.79
N GLY A 168 3.19 21.42 15.70
CA GLY A 168 2.98 21.91 17.05
C GLY A 168 4.26 21.95 17.91
N THR A 169 5.34 21.28 17.47
CA THR A 169 6.67 21.34 18.10
C THR A 169 7.48 22.58 17.71
N GLY A 170 6.99 23.38 16.76
CA GLY A 170 7.69 24.52 16.18
C GLY A 170 8.70 24.16 15.09
N MET A 171 8.79 22.88 14.69
CA MET A 171 9.69 22.37 13.67
C MET A 171 8.90 21.89 12.45
N ASN A 172 9.51 21.95 11.26
CA ASN A 172 9.02 21.20 10.12
C ASN A 172 9.46 19.73 10.18
N GLY A 173 8.86 18.86 9.35
CA GLY A 173 9.11 17.41 9.41
C GLY A 173 10.58 17.02 9.20
N ALA A 174 11.29 17.70 8.28
CA ALA A 174 12.70 17.42 8.00
C ALA A 174 13.64 17.84 9.15
N GLU A 175 13.31 18.93 9.83
CA GLU A 175 14.04 19.38 11.02
C GLU A 175 13.80 18.41 12.17
N PHE A 176 12.54 18.02 12.39
CA PHE A 176 12.16 17.07 13.42
C PHE A 176 12.86 15.72 13.21
N ALA A 177 12.84 15.17 12.00
CA ALA A 177 13.47 13.89 11.68
C ALA A 177 14.99 13.92 11.91
N ARG A 178 15.68 15.00 11.46
CA ARG A 178 17.11 15.16 11.71
C ARG A 178 17.43 15.25 13.19
N LYS A 179 16.66 16.01 13.94
CA LYS A 179 16.85 16.19 15.38
C LYS A 179 16.60 14.87 16.12
N ALA A 180 15.53 14.15 15.81
CA ALA A 180 15.25 12.83 16.37
C ALA A 180 16.41 11.85 16.15
N MET A 181 16.98 11.85 14.94
CA MET A 181 18.11 10.98 14.62
C MET A 181 19.38 11.37 15.40
N HIS A 182 19.75 12.66 15.42
CA HIS A 182 21.03 13.10 16.02
C HIS A 182 20.99 13.16 17.54
N GLU A 183 19.87 13.54 18.15
CA GLU A 183 19.78 13.74 19.58
C GLU A 183 19.21 12.55 20.34
N ALA A 184 18.29 11.78 19.71
CA ALA A 184 17.64 10.64 20.34
C ALA A 184 18.01 9.27 19.72
N GLY A 185 18.76 9.25 18.60
CA GLY A 185 19.11 8.01 17.91
C GLY A 185 17.92 7.33 17.24
N VAL A 186 16.83 8.07 16.96
CA VAL A 186 15.61 7.55 16.36
C VAL A 186 15.51 7.97 14.90
N ALA A 187 15.53 7.00 13.99
CA ALA A 187 15.27 7.23 12.57
C ALA A 187 13.77 7.16 12.27
N ILE A 188 13.23 8.21 11.63
CA ILE A 188 11.83 8.33 11.26
C ILE A 188 11.69 8.83 9.82
#